data_b62d470d05b3be9516d48840cc28f2c5
#
_entry.id   b62d470d05b3be9516d48840cc28f2c5
#
_cell.length_a   1.000
_cell.length_b   1.000
_cell.length_c   1.000
_cell.angle_alpha   90.00
_cell.angle_beta   90.00
_cell.angle_gamma   90.00
#
_symmetry.space_group_name_H-M   'P 1'
#
loop_
_entity.id
_entity.type
_entity.pdbx_description
1 polymer ?
#
loop_
_entity_poly.entity_id
_entity_poly.type
_entity_poly.pdbx_seq_one_letter_code
_entity_poly.pdbx_strand_id
1 'polypeptide(L)'
;MRIDAIARCLIRTILILLLAPFVLGFFNPVKADDWPQWLGPQRDGIWRETGLLEKFPKGGPKVRWRFEVANGYSGPAVANGRVYITDRLLAAGAKNPADPFNKVPVAGEERVFCINEKDGKEIWRHTYPCTYEVSYSNGPRTTPIVQNGKVYTLGTMGDLYCLSEKDGKVIWSKNFVKDFEAPVPLWGWAAHPLIEGDKLICLVGGKDSEVVAFDKNTGEEKWRALSVKAPNVIGYAPPMVFTVGTKRQLIIWDPEKINSLDPETGKLNWQTDKDTYRCRNSLTVSTPRLDGDKLFITAFYEGGILLKLDPEKPAATLVWKAHDRGETPEQTTTLHSIMPTPYIKDGYIYGICSYGELRCLKEENGDRVWEDLHATGKQDKPTERWANAFLTPQGNRWFLFNEKGDLIIAKLSPQGYEEIDRAHLLDPTTPLEKNRDVLWSHPAYANKCIYARNDKELVCFSLAAE
;
A
#
# COMPACT_ATOMS: atom_id res chain seq x y z
N MET A 1 -69.61 30.65 -63.50
CA MET A 1 -69.89 29.22 -63.75
C MET A 1 -68.77 28.42 -63.17
N ARG A 2 -69.04 27.73 -62.10
CA ARG A 2 -68.36 26.62 -61.48
C ARG A 2 -67.10 26.96 -60.60
N ILE A 3 -67.23 26.96 -59.26
CA ILE A 3 -67.43 25.81 -58.35
C ILE A 3 -66.13 24.99 -58.32
N ASP A 4 -65.45 24.80 -57.31
CA ASP A 4 -65.39 24.45 -55.89
C ASP A 4 -63.97 23.91 -55.65
N ALA A 5 -63.36 23.79 -54.58
CA ALA A 5 -63.74 23.36 -53.31
C ALA A 5 -62.54 23.68 -52.32
N ILE A 6 -62.91 24.11 -51.19
CA ILE A 6 -62.00 24.29 -50.04
C ILE A 6 -61.82 22.94 -49.39
N ALA A 7 -60.64 22.37 -49.49
CA ALA A 7 -60.24 21.22 -48.70
C ALA A 7 -59.61 21.64 -47.38
N ARG A 8 -60.30 21.40 -46.27
CA ARG A 8 -59.85 21.61 -44.92
C ARG A 8 -58.75 20.61 -44.57
N CYS A 9 -57.54 21.06 -44.43
CA CYS A 9 -56.43 20.25 -43.87
C CYS A 9 -56.41 20.44 -42.36
N LEU A 10 -56.90 19.43 -41.63
CA LEU A 10 -56.77 19.32 -40.19
C LEU A 10 -55.35 18.92 -39.88
N ILE A 11 -54.52 19.85 -39.42
CA ILE A 11 -53.21 19.56 -38.84
C ILE A 11 -53.46 19.05 -37.43
N ARG A 12 -53.34 17.73 -37.23
CA ARG A 12 -53.21 17.13 -35.92
C ARG A 12 -51.78 17.33 -35.45
N THR A 13 -51.60 18.31 -34.57
CA THR A 13 -50.34 18.50 -33.80
C THR A 13 -50.26 17.34 -32.81
N ILE A 14 -49.43 16.33 -33.10
CA ILE A 14 -49.05 15.29 -32.13
C ILE A 14 -47.97 15.93 -31.22
N LEU A 15 -48.35 16.24 -30.00
CA LEU A 15 -47.45 16.64 -28.94
C LEU A 15 -46.74 15.39 -28.45
N ILE A 16 -45.54 15.12 -28.95
CA ILE A 16 -44.68 14.08 -28.41
C ILE A 16 -44.04 14.63 -27.14
N LEU A 17 -44.60 14.31 -25.98
CA LEU A 17 -43.91 14.45 -24.68
C LEU A 17 -42.75 13.50 -24.68
N LEU A 18 -41.54 13.99 -24.90
CA LEU A 18 -40.30 13.32 -24.57
C LEU A 18 -40.20 13.22 -23.03
N LEU A 19 -40.67 12.10 -22.49
CA LEU A 19 -40.31 11.67 -21.14
C LEU A 19 -38.85 11.33 -21.17
N ALA A 20 -37.97 12.32 -20.87
CA ALA A 20 -36.61 12.03 -20.47
C ALA A 20 -36.69 11.24 -19.17
N PRO A 21 -36.06 10.04 -19.06
CA PRO A 21 -35.95 9.38 -17.79
C PRO A 21 -35.07 10.26 -16.92
N PHE A 22 -35.66 10.89 -15.93
CA PHE A 22 -34.95 11.49 -14.81
C PHE A 22 -34.29 10.32 -14.09
N VAL A 23 -33.06 10.00 -14.46
CA VAL A 23 -32.20 9.12 -13.66
C VAL A 23 -31.97 9.89 -12.37
N LEU A 24 -32.85 9.67 -11.40
CA LEU A 24 -32.55 9.93 -10.01
C LEU A 24 -31.31 9.09 -9.69
N GLY A 25 -30.14 9.68 -9.90
CA GLY A 25 -28.92 9.19 -9.30
C GLY A 25 -29.21 9.12 -7.81
N PHE A 26 -29.41 7.91 -7.30
CA PHE A 26 -29.32 7.66 -5.88
C PHE A 26 -27.91 8.10 -5.51
N PHE A 27 -27.77 9.33 -5.04
CA PHE A 27 -26.66 9.71 -4.19
C PHE A 27 -26.78 8.80 -2.96
N ASN A 28 -26.20 7.61 -3.04
CA ASN A 28 -25.82 6.93 -1.83
C ASN A 28 -24.98 7.95 -1.07
N PRO A 29 -25.34 8.31 0.17
CA PRO A 29 -24.48 9.13 0.99
C PRO A 29 -23.12 8.46 0.94
N VAL A 30 -22.08 9.21 0.55
CA VAL A 30 -20.72 8.72 0.56
C VAL A 30 -20.51 8.16 1.95
N LYS A 31 -20.56 6.84 2.05
CA LYS A 31 -20.25 6.13 3.28
C LYS A 31 -18.84 6.59 3.58
N ALA A 32 -18.62 7.13 4.77
CA ALA A 32 -17.31 7.55 5.21
C ALA A 32 -16.30 6.50 4.72
N ASP A 33 -15.23 6.95 4.06
CA ASP A 33 -14.40 6.06 3.26
C ASP A 33 -13.72 5.03 4.16
N ASP A 34 -14.10 3.77 4.05
CA ASP A 34 -13.36 2.65 4.64
C ASP A 34 -11.91 2.63 4.08
N TRP A 35 -10.98 2.03 4.82
CA TRP A 35 -9.60 1.77 4.39
C TRP A 35 -9.34 0.26 4.37
N PRO A 36 -9.98 -0.50 3.46
CA PRO A 36 -10.14 -1.95 3.58
C PRO A 36 -8.91 -2.78 3.23
N GLN A 37 -7.82 -2.15 2.82
CA GLN A 37 -6.59 -2.78 2.34
C GLN A 37 -5.41 -1.82 2.32
N TRP A 38 -4.24 -2.32 1.93
CA TRP A 38 -3.05 -1.50 1.65
C TRP A 38 -3.36 -0.34 0.69
N LEU A 39 -2.97 0.88 1.09
CA LEU A 39 -3.22 2.13 0.36
C LEU A 39 -4.71 2.46 0.15
N GLY A 40 -5.60 1.92 0.99
CA GLY A 40 -7.01 2.28 1.00
C GLY A 40 -7.85 1.68 -0.12
N PRO A 41 -9.06 2.19 -0.33
CA PRO A 41 -10.07 1.53 -1.17
C PRO A 41 -9.66 1.41 -2.64
N GLN A 42 -8.91 2.37 -3.16
CA GLN A 42 -8.44 2.38 -4.55
C GLN A 42 -6.97 1.98 -4.71
N ARG A 43 -6.30 1.55 -3.63
CA ARG A 43 -4.85 1.23 -3.58
C ARG A 43 -3.96 2.37 -4.09
N ASP A 44 -4.41 3.59 -3.95
CA ASP A 44 -3.67 4.80 -4.37
C ASP A 44 -3.14 5.63 -3.21
N GLY A 45 -3.53 5.29 -1.97
CA GLY A 45 -3.09 5.94 -0.74
C GLY A 45 -3.62 7.36 -0.57
N ILE A 46 -4.65 7.76 -1.33
CA ILE A 46 -5.24 9.09 -1.25
C ILE A 46 -6.43 9.07 -0.28
N TRP A 47 -6.39 9.94 0.71
CA TRP A 47 -7.49 10.12 1.63
C TRP A 47 -8.48 11.17 1.10
N ARG A 48 -9.73 10.75 0.86
CA ARG A 48 -10.74 11.58 0.15
C ARG A 48 -11.78 12.20 1.07
N GLU A 49 -11.75 11.92 2.35
CA GLU A 49 -12.69 12.50 3.29
C GLU A 49 -12.48 14.02 3.47
N THR A 50 -13.55 14.70 3.79
CA THR A 50 -13.58 16.14 4.08
C THR A 50 -14.04 16.42 5.50
N GLY A 51 -13.97 17.69 5.96
CA GLY A 51 -14.32 18.05 7.33
C GLY A 51 -13.30 17.52 8.34
N LEU A 52 -12.03 17.65 8.00
CA LEU A 52 -10.89 17.26 8.82
C LEU A 52 -10.22 18.48 9.44
N LEU A 53 -9.55 18.26 10.56
CA LEU A 53 -8.76 19.28 11.23
C LEU A 53 -7.79 19.97 10.26
N GLU A 54 -7.78 21.30 10.28
CA GLU A 54 -6.78 22.12 9.56
C GLU A 54 -5.47 22.18 10.32
N LYS A 55 -5.54 22.18 11.65
CA LYS A 55 -4.44 22.12 12.61
C LYS A 55 -4.86 21.25 13.78
N PHE A 56 -3.88 20.72 14.50
CA PHE A 56 -4.17 19.94 15.69
C PHE A 56 -4.57 20.82 16.88
N PRO A 57 -5.50 20.38 17.72
CA PRO A 57 -5.77 21.05 18.98
C PRO A 57 -4.55 20.99 19.91
N LYS A 58 -4.49 21.88 20.89
CA LYS A 58 -3.46 21.84 21.93
C LYS A 58 -3.46 20.49 22.63
N GLY A 59 -2.35 19.77 22.59
CA GLY A 59 -2.21 18.40 23.12
C GLY A 59 -2.45 17.29 22.11
N GLY A 60 -2.60 17.64 20.82
CA GLY A 60 -2.77 16.68 19.72
C GLY A 60 -4.23 16.27 19.46
N PRO A 61 -4.47 15.40 18.47
CA PRO A 61 -5.79 14.92 18.13
C PRO A 61 -6.35 14.01 19.24
N LYS A 62 -7.69 14.04 19.42
CA LYS A 62 -8.38 13.31 20.46
C LYS A 62 -8.27 11.79 20.25
N VAL A 63 -7.77 11.08 21.27
CA VAL A 63 -7.80 9.61 21.31
C VAL A 63 -9.26 9.17 21.50
N ARG A 64 -9.74 8.27 20.61
CA ARG A 64 -11.05 7.62 20.75
C ARG A 64 -10.95 6.36 21.60
N TRP A 65 -9.94 5.52 21.32
CA TRP A 65 -9.66 4.29 22.04
C TRP A 65 -8.23 3.80 21.79
N ARG A 66 -7.76 2.89 22.63
CA ARG A 66 -6.52 2.13 22.54
C ARG A 66 -6.80 0.66 22.62
N PHE A 67 -6.08 -0.16 21.89
CA PHE A 67 -6.16 -1.61 21.91
C PHE A 67 -4.75 -2.19 22.00
N GLU A 68 -4.54 -3.13 22.94
CA GLU A 68 -3.24 -3.77 23.14
C GLU A 68 -2.93 -4.72 21.98
N VAL A 69 -1.74 -4.58 21.40
CA VAL A 69 -1.18 -5.48 20.40
C VAL A 69 0.24 -5.86 20.81
N ALA A 70 0.83 -6.84 20.10
CA ALA A 70 2.23 -7.20 20.20
C ALA A 70 3.00 -6.74 18.98
N ASN A 71 4.15 -7.33 18.73
CA ASN A 71 5.11 -6.93 17.70
C ASN A 71 4.52 -7.02 16.27
N GLY A 72 4.92 -6.12 15.38
CA GLY A 72 4.52 -6.19 13.98
C GLY A 72 4.73 -4.92 13.18
N TYR A 73 4.85 -5.08 11.87
CA TYR A 73 5.01 -3.99 10.91
C TYR A 73 3.73 -3.73 10.09
N SER A 74 2.73 -4.62 10.18
CA SER A 74 1.49 -4.45 9.41
C SER A 74 0.71 -3.22 9.86
N GLY A 75 0.20 -2.45 8.90
CA GLY A 75 -0.81 -1.45 9.18
C GLY A 75 -2.20 -2.06 9.30
N PRO A 76 -3.16 -1.35 9.92
CA PRO A 76 -4.52 -1.81 10.05
C PRO A 76 -5.31 -1.67 8.74
N ALA A 77 -6.38 -2.47 8.60
CA ALA A 77 -7.47 -2.23 7.65
C ALA A 77 -8.73 -1.83 8.43
N VAL A 78 -9.53 -0.95 7.85
CA VAL A 78 -10.79 -0.47 8.45
C VAL A 78 -11.91 -0.67 7.45
N ALA A 79 -12.91 -1.44 7.82
CA ALA A 79 -14.06 -1.70 6.96
C ALA A 79 -15.30 -2.12 7.75
N ASN A 80 -16.46 -1.69 7.29
CA ASN A 80 -17.75 -2.12 7.83
C ASN A 80 -17.91 -1.90 9.35
N GLY A 81 -17.34 -0.81 9.90
CA GLY A 81 -17.38 -0.50 11.35
C GLY A 81 -16.45 -1.38 12.18
N ARG A 82 -15.44 -1.99 11.56
CA ARG A 82 -14.44 -2.85 12.22
C ARG A 82 -13.04 -2.48 11.79
N VAL A 83 -12.08 -2.76 12.68
CA VAL A 83 -10.65 -2.59 12.44
C VAL A 83 -9.97 -3.96 12.50
N TYR A 84 -9.12 -4.24 11.54
CA TYR A 84 -8.39 -5.50 11.43
C TYR A 84 -6.90 -5.22 11.49
N ILE A 85 -6.19 -5.96 12.34
CA ILE A 85 -4.73 -5.84 12.53
C ILE A 85 -4.13 -7.20 12.77
N THR A 86 -2.90 -7.39 12.33
CA THR A 86 -2.11 -8.58 12.60
C THR A 86 -0.93 -8.23 13.50
N ASP A 87 -0.56 -9.13 14.40
CA ASP A 87 0.62 -9.02 15.24
C ASP A 87 1.27 -10.37 15.49
N ARG A 88 2.39 -10.35 16.20
CA ARG A 88 3.12 -11.53 16.64
C ARG A 88 3.37 -11.49 18.13
N LEU A 89 2.89 -12.50 18.84
CA LEU A 89 3.20 -12.75 20.23
C LEU A 89 4.36 -13.76 20.34
N LEU A 90 5.43 -13.39 21.01
CA LEU A 90 6.54 -14.29 21.27
C LEU A 90 6.15 -15.38 22.29
N ALA A 91 6.65 -16.59 22.11
CA ALA A 91 6.50 -17.63 23.12
C ALA A 91 7.17 -17.20 24.43
N ALA A 92 6.69 -17.77 25.54
CA ALA A 92 7.24 -17.47 26.86
C ALA A 92 8.76 -17.68 26.91
N GLY A 93 9.49 -16.64 27.28
CA GLY A 93 10.95 -16.64 27.35
C GLY A 93 11.66 -16.46 26.00
N ALA A 94 10.97 -16.49 24.86
CA ALA A 94 11.54 -16.20 23.56
C ALA A 94 11.88 -14.71 23.42
N LYS A 95 12.94 -14.40 22.66
CA LYS A 95 13.35 -13.03 22.35
C LYS A 95 13.78 -12.93 20.89
N ASN A 96 13.44 -11.84 20.25
CA ASN A 96 14.02 -11.52 18.94
C ASN A 96 15.55 -11.30 19.07
N PRO A 97 16.35 -11.58 18.01
CA PRO A 97 17.76 -11.27 17.99
C PRO A 97 18.01 -9.78 18.27
N ALA A 98 19.08 -9.49 19.02
CA ALA A 98 19.50 -8.09 19.25
C ALA A 98 19.96 -7.41 17.95
N ASP A 99 20.64 -8.17 17.07
CA ASP A 99 20.92 -7.74 15.70
C ASP A 99 19.74 -8.16 14.80
N PRO A 100 18.97 -7.23 14.24
CA PRO A 100 17.80 -7.54 13.44
C PRO A 100 18.11 -8.29 12.14
N PHE A 101 19.36 -8.29 11.67
CA PHE A 101 19.77 -9.08 10.49
C PHE A 101 19.95 -10.55 10.78
N ASN A 102 20.14 -10.94 12.04
CA ASN A 102 20.32 -12.35 12.40
C ASN A 102 19.04 -13.15 12.19
N LYS A 103 19.20 -14.29 11.51
CA LYS A 103 18.15 -15.26 11.23
C LYS A 103 18.34 -16.45 12.16
N VAL A 104 17.56 -16.50 13.22
CA VAL A 104 17.51 -17.63 14.14
C VAL A 104 16.05 -18.03 14.36
N PRO A 105 15.76 -19.31 14.59
CA PRO A 105 14.41 -19.75 14.90
C PRO A 105 13.92 -19.10 16.21
N VAL A 106 12.84 -18.35 16.15
CA VAL A 106 12.19 -17.72 17.30
C VAL A 106 10.74 -18.15 17.35
N ALA A 107 10.37 -18.91 18.37
CA ALA A 107 9.02 -19.42 18.54
C ALA A 107 8.03 -18.28 18.94
N GLY A 108 6.80 -18.42 18.46
CA GLY A 108 5.71 -17.48 18.75
C GLY A 108 4.44 -17.89 18.03
N GLU A 109 3.53 -16.97 17.98
CA GLU A 109 2.27 -17.10 17.24
C GLU A 109 1.95 -15.80 16.52
N GLU A 110 1.36 -15.87 15.35
CA GLU A 110 0.72 -14.73 14.70
C GLU A 110 -0.75 -14.70 15.06
N ARG A 111 -1.27 -13.47 15.23
CA ARG A 111 -2.67 -13.22 15.58
C ARG A 111 -3.29 -12.25 14.60
N VAL A 112 -4.53 -12.50 14.24
CA VAL A 112 -5.38 -11.60 13.46
C VAL A 112 -6.52 -11.16 14.35
N PHE A 113 -6.65 -9.87 14.56
CA PHE A 113 -7.73 -9.30 15.37
C PHE A 113 -8.77 -8.62 14.49
N CYS A 114 -10.02 -8.75 14.91
CA CYS A 114 -11.13 -7.91 14.50
C CYS A 114 -11.62 -7.13 15.73
N ILE A 115 -11.64 -5.83 15.62
CA ILE A 115 -11.89 -4.87 16.68
C ILE A 115 -13.08 -4.02 16.27
N ASN A 116 -13.95 -3.69 17.21
CA ASN A 116 -15.04 -2.74 16.98
C ASN A 116 -14.46 -1.33 16.76
N GLU A 117 -14.76 -0.72 15.63
CA GLU A 117 -14.24 0.59 15.27
C GLU A 117 -14.67 1.71 16.23
N LYS A 118 -15.86 1.60 16.82
CA LYS A 118 -16.44 2.65 17.66
C LYS A 118 -15.76 2.75 19.02
N ASP A 119 -15.46 1.60 19.65
CA ASP A 119 -15.04 1.53 21.06
C ASP A 119 -13.75 0.75 21.31
N GLY A 120 -13.11 0.21 20.26
CA GLY A 120 -11.84 -0.49 20.36
C GLY A 120 -11.93 -1.89 20.99
N LYS A 121 -13.12 -2.46 21.21
CA LYS A 121 -13.25 -3.78 21.80
C LYS A 121 -13.03 -4.89 20.79
N GLU A 122 -12.35 -5.95 21.24
CA GLU A 122 -12.18 -7.15 20.42
C GLU A 122 -13.55 -7.80 20.12
N ILE A 123 -13.77 -8.12 18.86
CA ILE A 123 -14.92 -8.90 18.37
C ILE A 123 -14.54 -10.36 18.26
N TRP A 124 -13.40 -10.64 17.61
CA TRP A 124 -12.80 -11.96 17.47
C TRP A 124 -11.30 -11.87 17.19
N ARG A 125 -10.61 -12.98 17.44
CA ARG A 125 -9.24 -13.20 17.01
C ARG A 125 -9.07 -14.57 16.38
N HIS A 126 -8.13 -14.67 15.42
CA HIS A 126 -7.61 -15.92 14.90
C HIS A 126 -6.13 -16.00 15.24
N THR A 127 -5.69 -17.13 15.78
CA THR A 127 -4.30 -17.32 16.24
C THR A 127 -3.76 -18.62 15.70
N TYR A 128 -2.49 -18.62 15.29
CA TYR A 128 -1.80 -19.83 14.83
C TYR A 128 -0.32 -19.81 15.23
N PRO A 129 0.27 -20.99 15.55
CA PRO A 129 1.69 -21.08 15.87
C PRO A 129 2.55 -20.67 14.67
N CYS A 130 3.57 -19.86 14.90
CA CYS A 130 4.46 -19.39 13.84
C CYS A 130 5.88 -19.17 14.38
N THR A 131 6.82 -20.04 13.97
CA THR A 131 8.24 -19.86 14.28
C THR A 131 8.89 -19.07 13.16
N TYR A 132 9.49 -17.93 13.50
CA TYR A 132 10.18 -17.09 12.55
C TYR A 132 11.66 -17.49 12.41
N GLU A 133 12.15 -17.46 11.18
CA GLU A 133 13.57 -17.55 10.84
C GLU A 133 13.88 -16.56 9.71
N VAL A 134 13.68 -15.28 9.98
CA VAL A 134 13.82 -14.18 9.01
C VAL A 134 14.57 -13.02 9.64
N SER A 135 15.19 -12.18 8.82
CA SER A 135 15.70 -10.89 9.28
C SER A 135 14.56 -9.96 9.65
N TYR A 136 14.79 -9.05 10.61
CA TYR A 136 13.76 -8.15 11.12
C TYR A 136 12.53 -8.92 11.62
N SER A 137 12.74 -9.87 12.49
CA SER A 137 11.77 -10.86 12.93
C SER A 137 10.67 -10.30 13.86
N ASN A 138 10.37 -9.00 13.79
CA ASN A 138 9.44 -8.36 14.73
C ASN A 138 8.00 -8.84 14.56
N GLY A 139 7.50 -9.02 13.34
CA GLY A 139 6.14 -9.53 13.14
C GLY A 139 5.61 -9.39 11.71
N PRO A 140 4.29 -9.60 11.51
CA PRO A 140 3.64 -9.51 10.20
C PRO A 140 3.82 -8.15 9.53
N ARG A 141 3.83 -8.15 8.18
CA ARG A 141 4.12 -6.96 7.39
C ARG A 141 2.94 -6.53 6.51
N THR A 142 2.08 -7.48 6.14
CA THR A 142 1.01 -7.20 5.20
C THR A 142 -0.24 -6.69 5.89
N THR A 143 -0.89 -5.68 5.30
CA THR A 143 -2.20 -5.22 5.73
C THR A 143 -3.27 -6.27 5.40
N PRO A 144 -4.18 -6.60 6.32
CA PRO A 144 -5.36 -7.39 5.99
C PRO A 144 -6.17 -6.77 4.84
N ILE A 145 -6.81 -7.61 4.03
CA ILE A 145 -7.76 -7.15 3.00
C ILE A 145 -9.16 -7.58 3.42
N VAL A 146 -10.10 -6.65 3.40
CA VAL A 146 -11.50 -6.89 3.77
C VAL A 146 -12.40 -6.69 2.57
N GLN A 147 -13.08 -7.73 2.15
CA GLN A 147 -14.01 -7.64 1.02
C GLN A 147 -15.12 -8.70 1.11
N ASN A 148 -16.35 -8.29 0.91
CA ASN A 148 -17.51 -9.18 0.75
C ASN A 148 -17.65 -10.24 1.86
N GLY A 149 -17.54 -9.82 3.12
CA GLY A 149 -17.69 -10.71 4.28
C GLY A 149 -16.48 -11.61 4.55
N LYS A 150 -15.34 -11.34 3.96
CA LYS A 150 -14.10 -12.09 4.12
C LYS A 150 -12.93 -11.18 4.48
N VAL A 151 -11.99 -11.74 5.24
CA VAL A 151 -10.72 -11.10 5.62
C VAL A 151 -9.59 -11.99 5.11
N TYR A 152 -8.71 -11.43 4.30
CA TYR A 152 -7.53 -12.13 3.77
C TYR A 152 -6.29 -11.61 4.48
N THR A 153 -5.48 -12.52 5.01
CA THR A 153 -4.23 -12.19 5.70
C THR A 153 -3.10 -13.05 5.21
N LEU A 154 -1.93 -12.46 5.05
CA LEU A 154 -0.69 -13.16 4.70
C LEU A 154 0.32 -12.95 5.81
N GLY A 155 0.69 -14.04 6.48
CA GLY A 155 1.70 -14.07 7.53
C GLY A 155 3.12 -14.03 6.98
N THR A 156 4.06 -13.69 7.84
CA THR A 156 5.48 -13.55 7.48
C THR A 156 6.10 -14.83 6.97
N MET A 157 5.64 -15.99 7.45
CA MET A 157 6.17 -17.30 7.06
C MET A 157 5.37 -17.97 5.92
N GLY A 158 4.51 -17.19 5.23
CA GLY A 158 3.77 -17.63 4.04
C GLY A 158 2.42 -18.30 4.35
N ASP A 159 1.90 -18.12 5.55
CA ASP A 159 0.57 -18.57 5.92
C ASP A 159 -0.48 -17.59 5.39
N LEU A 160 -1.23 -18.00 4.38
CA LEU A 160 -2.30 -17.23 3.76
C LEU A 160 -3.65 -17.77 4.24
N TYR A 161 -4.45 -16.89 4.85
CA TYR A 161 -5.78 -17.22 5.33
C TYR A 161 -6.86 -16.37 4.66
N CYS A 162 -7.98 -17.01 4.37
CA CYS A 162 -9.27 -16.37 4.16
C CYS A 162 -10.15 -16.68 5.36
N LEU A 163 -10.49 -15.65 6.11
CA LEU A 163 -11.29 -15.75 7.33
C LEU A 163 -12.69 -15.17 7.09
N SER A 164 -13.67 -15.69 7.80
CA SER A 164 -15.02 -15.10 7.88
C SER A 164 -14.93 -13.74 8.60
N GLU A 165 -15.40 -12.69 7.95
CA GLU A 165 -15.48 -11.37 8.58
C GLU A 165 -16.33 -11.36 9.85
N LYS A 166 -17.34 -12.22 9.90
CA LYS A 166 -18.30 -12.29 11.02
C LYS A 166 -17.65 -12.77 12.31
N ASP A 167 -16.88 -13.86 12.24
CA ASP A 167 -16.47 -14.61 13.44
C ASP A 167 -15.02 -15.14 13.40
N GLY A 168 -14.22 -14.75 12.38
CA GLY A 168 -12.81 -15.11 12.27
C GLY A 168 -12.53 -16.57 11.93
N LYS A 169 -13.56 -17.38 11.61
CA LYS A 169 -13.36 -18.78 11.23
C LYS A 169 -12.68 -18.89 9.88
N VAL A 170 -11.78 -19.86 9.76
CA VAL A 170 -11.08 -20.16 8.50
C VAL A 170 -12.08 -20.67 7.46
N ILE A 171 -12.15 -20.00 6.32
CA ILE A 171 -12.91 -20.44 5.13
C ILE A 171 -12.00 -21.33 4.29
N TRP A 172 -10.79 -20.86 4.01
CA TRP A 172 -9.72 -21.62 3.38
C TRP A 172 -8.36 -21.05 3.79
N SER A 173 -7.31 -21.86 3.59
CA SER A 173 -5.92 -21.42 3.84
C SER A 173 -4.95 -22.05 2.87
N LYS A 174 -3.78 -21.43 2.72
CA LYS A 174 -2.60 -21.93 2.02
C LYS A 174 -1.36 -21.67 2.86
N ASN A 175 -0.32 -22.45 2.62
CA ASN A 175 1.02 -22.15 3.14
C ASN A 175 2.02 -22.22 2.00
N PHE A 176 2.68 -21.11 1.69
CA PHE A 176 3.52 -21.02 0.50
C PHE A 176 4.73 -21.95 0.52
N VAL A 177 5.27 -22.24 1.71
CA VAL A 177 6.37 -23.20 1.84
C VAL A 177 5.90 -24.63 1.54
N LYS A 178 4.75 -25.04 2.12
CA LYS A 178 4.26 -26.41 2.00
C LYS A 178 3.60 -26.69 0.65
N ASP A 179 2.81 -25.73 0.15
CA ASP A 179 1.96 -25.94 -1.02
C ASP A 179 2.68 -25.62 -2.34
N PHE A 180 3.75 -24.80 -2.29
CA PHE A 180 4.48 -24.34 -3.49
C PHE A 180 5.99 -24.56 -3.39
N GLU A 181 6.48 -25.18 -2.32
CA GLU A 181 7.92 -25.38 -2.06
C GLU A 181 8.70 -24.04 -2.13
N ALA A 182 8.01 -22.93 -1.81
CA ALA A 182 8.59 -21.60 -1.90
C ALA A 182 9.59 -21.39 -0.75
N PRO A 183 10.83 -20.98 -1.05
CA PRO A 183 11.80 -20.66 0.00
C PRO A 183 11.36 -19.41 0.76
N VAL A 184 11.53 -19.41 2.08
CA VAL A 184 11.23 -18.25 2.92
C VAL A 184 12.13 -17.08 2.50
N PRO A 185 11.55 -15.92 2.09
CA PRO A 185 12.33 -14.75 1.72
C PRO A 185 13.15 -14.20 2.90
N LEU A 186 14.20 -13.41 2.63
CA LEU A 186 15.09 -12.87 3.66
C LEU A 186 14.32 -12.13 4.77
N TRP A 187 13.33 -11.34 4.40
CA TRP A 187 12.45 -10.61 5.32
C TRP A 187 11.04 -11.24 5.43
N GLY A 188 10.87 -12.52 5.07
CA GLY A 188 9.55 -13.16 5.00
C GLY A 188 8.67 -12.58 3.89
N TRP A 189 7.41 -12.98 3.83
CA TRP A 189 6.46 -12.43 2.86
C TRP A 189 5.95 -11.06 3.33
N ALA A 190 6.22 -10.02 2.52
CA ALA A 190 5.86 -8.63 2.81
C ALA A 190 5.06 -7.94 1.70
N ALA A 191 4.99 -8.53 0.51
CA ALA A 191 4.16 -8.01 -0.57
C ALA A 191 2.68 -8.13 -0.22
N HIS A 192 1.97 -6.99 -0.15
CA HIS A 192 0.53 -6.99 0.11
C HIS A 192 -0.22 -7.67 -1.04
N PRO A 193 -1.03 -8.72 -0.80
CA PRO A 193 -1.83 -9.36 -1.83
C PRO A 193 -2.77 -8.38 -2.53
N LEU A 194 -3.22 -8.72 -3.73
CA LEU A 194 -4.15 -7.92 -4.52
C LEU A 194 -5.42 -8.72 -4.80
N ILE A 195 -6.59 -8.14 -4.51
CA ILE A 195 -7.85 -8.66 -5.04
C ILE A 195 -8.13 -8.00 -6.40
N GLU A 196 -8.29 -8.84 -7.42
CA GLU A 196 -8.61 -8.44 -8.77
C GLU A 196 -9.74 -9.32 -9.31
N GLY A 197 -10.93 -8.74 -9.47
CA GLY A 197 -12.12 -9.48 -9.84
C GLY A 197 -12.47 -10.58 -8.83
N ASP A 198 -12.42 -11.83 -9.26
CA ASP A 198 -12.63 -13.02 -8.43
C ASP A 198 -11.33 -13.64 -7.89
N LYS A 199 -10.17 -12.99 -8.14
CA LYS A 199 -8.85 -13.51 -7.82
C LYS A 199 -8.22 -12.80 -6.63
N LEU A 200 -7.46 -13.55 -5.83
CA LEU A 200 -6.49 -13.06 -4.87
C LEU A 200 -5.10 -13.36 -5.42
N ILE A 201 -4.37 -12.32 -5.83
CA ILE A 201 -3.05 -12.42 -6.47
C ILE A 201 -1.98 -12.21 -5.42
N CYS A 202 -1.06 -13.18 -5.28
CA CYS A 202 0.01 -13.18 -4.30
C CYS A 202 1.38 -13.37 -4.97
N LEU A 203 2.42 -12.73 -4.43
CA LEU A 203 3.80 -13.11 -4.67
C LEU A 203 4.11 -14.32 -3.77
N VAL A 204 4.23 -15.48 -4.38
CA VAL A 204 4.46 -16.76 -3.67
C VAL A 204 5.95 -17.11 -3.62
N GLY A 205 6.65 -16.98 -4.75
CA GLY A 205 8.11 -17.15 -4.80
C GLY A 205 8.59 -18.59 -4.98
N GLY A 206 7.71 -19.51 -5.40
CA GLY A 206 8.08 -20.88 -5.73
C GLY A 206 8.60 -21.04 -7.16
N LYS A 207 9.19 -22.20 -7.43
CA LYS A 207 9.56 -22.57 -8.79
C LYS A 207 8.31 -22.61 -9.68
N ASP A 208 8.36 -21.92 -10.83
CA ASP A 208 7.24 -21.77 -11.77
C ASP A 208 5.94 -21.23 -11.14
N SER A 209 6.06 -20.62 -9.95
CA SER A 209 4.96 -20.06 -9.17
C SER A 209 5.42 -18.83 -8.38
N GLU A 210 6.17 -17.94 -9.03
CA GLU A 210 6.55 -16.66 -8.40
C GLU A 210 5.32 -15.84 -8.05
N VAL A 211 4.34 -15.80 -8.97
CA VAL A 211 3.04 -15.16 -8.79
C VAL A 211 1.94 -16.20 -8.96
N VAL A 212 1.00 -16.23 -8.02
CA VAL A 212 -0.15 -17.14 -8.08
C VAL A 212 -1.44 -16.34 -7.84
N ALA A 213 -2.44 -16.59 -8.67
CA ALA A 213 -3.80 -16.13 -8.46
C ALA A 213 -4.67 -17.27 -7.94
N PHE A 214 -5.27 -17.05 -6.80
CA PHE A 214 -6.23 -17.95 -6.19
C PHE A 214 -7.66 -17.45 -6.43
N ASP A 215 -8.63 -18.34 -6.58
CA ASP A 215 -10.02 -17.96 -6.39
C ASP A 215 -10.20 -17.41 -4.97
N LYS A 216 -10.62 -16.17 -4.87
CA LYS A 216 -10.71 -15.52 -3.56
C LYS A 216 -11.74 -16.16 -2.62
N ASN A 217 -12.70 -16.95 -3.15
CA ASN A 217 -13.74 -17.59 -2.36
C ASN A 217 -13.35 -18.99 -1.89
N THR A 218 -12.64 -19.77 -2.72
CA THR A 218 -12.34 -21.18 -2.47
C THR A 218 -10.87 -21.45 -2.15
N GLY A 219 -9.95 -20.53 -2.52
CA GLY A 219 -8.50 -20.74 -2.43
C GLY A 219 -7.96 -21.65 -3.53
N GLU A 220 -8.77 -22.07 -4.49
CA GLU A 220 -8.29 -22.85 -5.64
C GLU A 220 -7.41 -21.97 -6.54
N GLU A 221 -6.34 -22.57 -7.05
CA GLU A 221 -5.46 -21.90 -8.00
C GLU A 221 -6.17 -21.69 -9.34
N LYS A 222 -6.17 -20.45 -9.82
CA LYS A 222 -6.68 -20.09 -11.15
C LYS A 222 -5.58 -20.07 -12.20
N TRP A 223 -4.46 -19.48 -11.85
CA TRP A 223 -3.27 -19.44 -12.69
C TRP A 223 -2.02 -19.18 -11.84
N ARG A 224 -0.86 -19.55 -12.38
CA ARG A 224 0.47 -19.19 -11.88
C ARG A 224 1.34 -18.67 -13.01
N ALA A 225 2.31 -17.84 -12.66
CA ALA A 225 3.20 -17.21 -13.64
C ALA A 225 4.56 -16.89 -13.04
N LEU A 226 5.53 -16.69 -13.91
CA LEU A 226 6.92 -16.39 -13.61
C LEU A 226 7.59 -17.50 -12.77
N SER A 227 8.89 -17.42 -12.65
CA SER A 227 9.67 -18.44 -11.93
C SER A 227 10.86 -17.81 -11.23
N VAL A 228 10.95 -18.02 -9.95
CA VAL A 228 12.12 -17.64 -9.15
C VAL A 228 13.26 -18.62 -9.43
N LYS A 229 14.42 -18.10 -9.83
CA LYS A 229 15.59 -18.90 -10.21
C LYS A 229 16.50 -19.27 -9.05
N ALA A 230 16.41 -18.54 -7.94
CA ALA A 230 17.25 -18.74 -6.77
C ALA A 230 16.51 -18.29 -5.50
N PRO A 231 16.85 -18.84 -4.32
CA PRO A 231 16.39 -18.33 -3.05
C PRO A 231 16.69 -16.82 -2.92
N ASN A 232 15.76 -16.05 -2.32
CA ASN A 232 15.86 -14.60 -2.11
C ASN A 232 15.80 -13.73 -3.38
N VAL A 233 15.19 -14.21 -4.46
CA VAL A 233 14.95 -13.40 -5.68
C VAL A 233 13.50 -12.93 -5.78
N ILE A 234 12.63 -13.28 -4.84
CA ILE A 234 11.28 -12.70 -4.78
C ILE A 234 11.35 -11.25 -4.30
N GLY A 235 10.58 -10.38 -4.96
CA GLY A 235 10.40 -9.00 -4.54
C GLY A 235 9.40 -8.85 -3.39
N TYR A 236 9.30 -7.64 -2.87
CA TYR A 236 8.38 -7.28 -1.77
C TYR A 236 7.37 -6.21 -2.20
N ALA A 237 7.49 -5.68 -3.42
CA ALA A 237 6.55 -4.69 -3.95
C ALA A 237 5.18 -5.35 -4.19
N PRO A 238 4.09 -4.71 -3.76
CA PRO A 238 2.75 -5.23 -4.00
C PRO A 238 2.46 -5.38 -5.50
N PRO A 239 1.79 -6.45 -5.95
CA PRO A 239 1.24 -6.53 -7.29
C PRO A 239 0.22 -5.39 -7.49
N MET A 240 0.29 -4.73 -8.65
CA MET A 240 -0.59 -3.62 -9.00
C MET A 240 -1.20 -3.83 -10.39
N VAL A 241 -2.51 -3.62 -10.52
CA VAL A 241 -3.16 -3.58 -11.84
C VAL A 241 -3.37 -2.13 -12.25
N PHE A 242 -2.87 -1.80 -13.42
CA PHE A 242 -3.04 -0.49 -14.04
C PHE A 242 -3.77 -0.61 -15.38
N THR A 243 -4.57 0.41 -15.69
CA THR A 243 -5.27 0.52 -16.98
C THR A 243 -4.74 1.73 -17.72
N VAL A 244 -4.17 1.51 -18.92
CA VAL A 244 -3.72 2.57 -19.82
C VAL A 244 -4.43 2.39 -21.15
N GLY A 245 -5.19 3.39 -21.58
CA GLY A 245 -6.13 3.23 -22.70
C GLY A 245 -7.16 2.14 -22.38
N THR A 246 -7.18 1.09 -23.18
CA THR A 246 -8.04 -0.10 -22.98
C THR A 246 -7.28 -1.30 -22.40
N LYS A 247 -5.99 -1.14 -22.10
CA LYS A 247 -5.10 -2.24 -21.71
C LYS A 247 -4.95 -2.29 -20.20
N ARG A 248 -5.42 -3.39 -19.63
CA ARG A 248 -5.20 -3.72 -18.22
C ARG A 248 -3.93 -4.55 -18.10
N GLN A 249 -3.05 -4.16 -17.19
CA GLN A 249 -1.74 -4.77 -17.02
C GLN A 249 -1.49 -5.00 -15.53
N LEU A 250 -1.19 -6.24 -15.14
CA LEU A 250 -0.72 -6.59 -13.81
C LEU A 250 0.79 -6.41 -13.78
N ILE A 251 1.25 -5.43 -13.02
CA ILE A 251 2.68 -5.14 -12.86
C ILE A 251 3.22 -5.95 -11.68
N ILE A 252 4.22 -6.75 -11.97
CA ILE A 252 5.01 -7.51 -11.00
C ILE A 252 6.46 -7.03 -11.12
N TRP A 253 6.94 -6.46 -10.06
CA TRP A 253 8.31 -5.98 -10.00
C TRP A 253 9.12 -6.89 -9.08
N ASP A 254 9.91 -7.75 -9.69
CA ASP A 254 10.88 -8.61 -9.04
C ASP A 254 12.29 -7.98 -9.05
N PRO A 255 13.27 -8.53 -8.31
CA PRO A 255 14.63 -7.99 -8.26
C PRO A 255 15.39 -7.96 -9.58
N GLU A 256 15.00 -8.75 -10.57
CA GLU A 256 15.66 -8.82 -11.86
C GLU A 256 14.97 -7.98 -12.93
N LYS A 257 13.63 -7.84 -12.84
CA LYS A 257 12.82 -7.30 -13.93
C LYS A 257 11.55 -6.61 -13.43
N ILE A 258 11.01 -5.78 -14.30
CA ILE A 258 9.63 -5.31 -14.22
C ILE A 258 8.84 -6.11 -15.25
N ASN A 259 7.82 -6.81 -14.82
CA ASN A 259 6.99 -7.70 -15.62
C ASN A 259 5.58 -7.13 -15.72
N SER A 260 4.97 -7.24 -16.90
CA SER A 260 3.55 -7.01 -17.10
C SER A 260 2.88 -8.32 -17.48
N LEU A 261 1.87 -8.70 -16.73
CA LEU A 261 1.05 -9.86 -16.98
C LEU A 261 -0.38 -9.46 -17.35
N ASP A 262 -1.06 -10.34 -18.05
CA ASP A 262 -2.50 -10.29 -18.16
C ASP A 262 -3.12 -10.69 -16.80
N PRO A 263 -3.91 -9.83 -16.14
CA PRO A 263 -4.44 -10.11 -14.80
C PRO A 263 -5.46 -11.26 -14.78
N GLU A 264 -6.07 -11.59 -15.93
CA GLU A 264 -7.05 -12.68 -16.02
C GLU A 264 -6.39 -14.06 -16.15
N THR A 265 -5.26 -14.14 -16.85
CA THR A 265 -4.64 -15.42 -17.24
C THR A 265 -3.24 -15.64 -16.70
N GLY A 266 -2.61 -14.61 -16.14
CA GLY A 266 -1.20 -14.64 -15.74
C GLY A 266 -0.21 -14.65 -16.92
N LYS A 267 -0.69 -14.57 -18.16
CA LYS A 267 0.18 -14.59 -19.34
C LYS A 267 1.09 -13.35 -19.35
N LEU A 268 2.38 -13.59 -19.57
CA LEU A 268 3.36 -12.51 -19.75
C LEU A 268 3.06 -11.69 -21.00
N ASN A 269 2.86 -10.39 -20.82
CA ASN A 269 2.70 -9.42 -21.90
C ASN A 269 4.05 -8.89 -22.37
N TRP A 270 4.82 -8.36 -21.42
CA TRP A 270 6.18 -7.86 -21.63
C TRP A 270 6.96 -7.91 -20.33
N GLN A 271 8.27 -7.83 -20.44
CA GLN A 271 9.19 -7.67 -19.32
C GLN A 271 10.34 -6.77 -19.75
N THR A 272 10.96 -6.10 -18.79
CA THR A 272 12.20 -5.37 -19.07
C THR A 272 13.37 -6.34 -19.25
N ASP A 273 14.39 -5.91 -19.99
CA ASP A 273 15.66 -6.63 -19.97
C ASP A 273 16.26 -6.60 -18.57
N LYS A 274 16.94 -7.68 -18.18
CA LYS A 274 17.53 -7.83 -16.83
C LYS A 274 18.50 -6.73 -16.43
N ASP A 275 19.11 -6.03 -17.41
CA ASP A 275 20.06 -4.95 -17.18
C ASP A 275 19.39 -3.56 -17.15
N THR A 276 18.08 -3.48 -17.44
CA THR A 276 17.34 -2.23 -17.41
C THR A 276 17.20 -1.70 -16.01
N TYR A 277 16.72 -2.56 -15.07
CA TYR A 277 16.51 -2.16 -13.68
C TYR A 277 16.62 -3.39 -12.77
N ARG A 278 17.84 -3.78 -12.44
CA ARG A 278 18.11 -4.90 -11.53
C ARG A 278 18.40 -4.39 -10.14
N CYS A 279 17.63 -4.87 -9.16
CA CYS A 279 17.72 -4.42 -7.78
C CYS A 279 18.63 -5.32 -6.93
N ARG A 280 19.57 -4.68 -6.22
CA ARG A 280 20.45 -5.38 -5.28
C ARG A 280 19.67 -5.81 -4.03
N ASN A 281 20.08 -6.93 -3.47
CA ASN A 281 19.55 -7.46 -2.20
C ASN A 281 18.02 -7.64 -2.18
N SER A 282 17.40 -7.81 -3.35
CA SER A 282 15.93 -7.97 -3.50
C SER A 282 15.11 -6.81 -2.90
N LEU A 283 15.67 -5.60 -2.85
CA LEU A 283 15.00 -4.43 -2.26
C LEU A 283 13.99 -3.76 -3.22
N THR A 284 13.12 -4.55 -3.81
CA THR A 284 11.95 -4.10 -4.56
C THR A 284 10.77 -4.02 -3.61
N VAL A 285 10.59 -2.90 -2.92
CA VAL A 285 9.62 -2.77 -1.80
C VAL A 285 8.55 -1.74 -2.08
N SER A 286 8.93 -0.54 -2.55
CA SER A 286 7.97 0.55 -2.74
C SER A 286 6.93 0.21 -3.81
N THR A 287 5.68 0.64 -3.58
CA THR A 287 4.59 0.34 -4.51
C THR A 287 4.76 1.10 -5.84
N PRO A 288 4.70 0.41 -7.00
CA PRO A 288 4.69 1.07 -8.30
C PRO A 288 3.56 2.12 -8.42
N ARG A 289 3.83 3.25 -9.08
CA ARG A 289 2.87 4.34 -9.25
C ARG A 289 2.65 4.64 -10.72
N LEU A 290 1.39 4.89 -11.07
CA LEU A 290 1.01 5.31 -12.42
C LEU A 290 0.46 6.74 -12.38
N ASP A 291 0.90 7.57 -13.33
CA ASP A 291 0.27 8.84 -13.69
C ASP A 291 0.05 8.90 -15.21
N GLY A 292 -1.20 8.98 -15.64
CA GLY A 292 -1.55 8.84 -17.05
C GLY A 292 -1.07 7.52 -17.64
N ASP A 293 -0.06 7.57 -18.50
CA ASP A 293 0.60 6.40 -19.11
C ASP A 293 2.01 6.14 -18.56
N LYS A 294 2.44 6.86 -17.53
CA LYS A 294 3.80 6.80 -16.99
C LYS A 294 3.84 6.00 -15.69
N LEU A 295 4.59 4.91 -15.71
CA LEU A 295 4.82 4.02 -14.57
C LEU A 295 6.14 4.38 -13.90
N PHE A 296 6.07 4.86 -12.66
CA PHE A 296 7.23 5.16 -11.82
C PHE A 296 7.47 4.07 -10.78
N ILE A 297 8.72 3.68 -10.65
CA ILE A 297 9.21 2.70 -9.67
C ILE A 297 10.50 3.24 -9.06
N THR A 298 10.76 2.93 -7.81
CA THR A 298 11.99 3.35 -7.13
C THR A 298 12.47 2.30 -6.13
N ALA A 299 13.78 2.10 -6.07
CA ALA A 299 14.45 1.20 -5.14
C ALA A 299 15.56 1.91 -4.37
N PHE A 300 15.88 1.36 -3.20
CA PHE A 300 16.85 1.94 -2.26
C PHE A 300 18.23 2.19 -2.89
N TYR A 301 18.79 1.23 -3.62
CA TYR A 301 20.12 1.36 -4.22
C TYR A 301 20.10 1.89 -5.67
N GLU A 302 19.04 1.63 -6.39
CA GLU A 302 18.97 1.88 -7.84
C GLU A 302 18.28 3.18 -8.22
N GLY A 303 17.59 3.81 -7.23
CA GLY A 303 16.86 5.06 -7.45
C GLY A 303 15.60 4.89 -8.29
N GLY A 304 15.19 5.96 -8.95
CA GLY A 304 13.97 6.02 -9.74
C GLY A 304 14.13 5.50 -11.17
N ILE A 305 13.08 4.90 -11.70
CA ILE A 305 12.89 4.60 -13.12
C ILE A 305 11.49 5.01 -13.55
N LEU A 306 11.36 5.62 -14.70
CA LEU A 306 10.10 5.95 -15.35
C LEU A 306 9.98 5.21 -16.68
N LEU A 307 8.90 4.45 -16.81
CA LEU A 307 8.50 3.77 -18.04
C LEU A 307 7.23 4.43 -18.58
N LYS A 308 7.11 4.50 -19.89
CA LYS A 308 5.87 4.87 -20.58
C LYS A 308 5.18 3.61 -21.08
N LEU A 309 3.95 3.38 -20.63
CA LEU A 309 3.10 2.28 -21.06
C LEU A 309 2.36 2.66 -22.35
N ASP A 310 2.28 1.72 -23.29
CA ASP A 310 1.57 1.93 -24.54
C ASP A 310 0.05 1.76 -24.35
N PRO A 311 -0.79 2.73 -24.76
CA PRO A 311 -2.24 2.64 -24.57
C PRO A 311 -2.96 1.68 -25.53
N GLU A 312 -2.33 1.28 -26.63
CA GLU A 312 -2.93 0.45 -27.66
C GLU A 312 -2.54 -1.03 -27.54
N LYS A 313 -1.34 -1.30 -27.03
CA LYS A 313 -0.80 -2.65 -26.84
C LYS A 313 -0.08 -2.77 -25.50
N PRO A 314 -0.03 -3.95 -24.87
CA PRO A 314 0.71 -4.13 -23.62
C PRO A 314 2.23 -4.13 -23.91
N ALA A 315 2.80 -2.94 -23.88
CA ALA A 315 4.23 -2.68 -24.06
C ALA A 315 4.67 -1.50 -23.19
N ALA A 316 5.95 -1.38 -22.92
CA ALA A 316 6.54 -0.25 -22.21
C ALA A 316 7.83 0.21 -22.85
N THR A 317 8.13 1.49 -22.75
CA THR A 317 9.38 2.10 -23.17
C THR A 317 10.03 2.85 -22.02
N LEU A 318 11.35 2.78 -21.91
CA LEU A 318 12.10 3.54 -20.90
C LEU A 318 12.05 5.03 -21.26
N VAL A 319 11.62 5.86 -20.30
CA VAL A 319 11.70 7.32 -20.40
C VAL A 319 13.03 7.79 -19.80
N TRP A 320 13.26 7.47 -18.53
CA TRP A 320 14.52 7.73 -17.84
C TRP A 320 14.72 6.74 -16.69
N LYS A 321 15.96 6.63 -16.23
CA LYS A 321 16.32 5.93 -14.99
C LYS A 321 17.44 6.67 -14.28
N ALA A 322 17.53 6.49 -12.96
CA ALA A 322 18.64 7.02 -12.18
C ALA A 322 19.98 6.54 -12.74
N HIS A 323 20.94 7.45 -12.80
CA HIS A 323 22.31 7.13 -13.23
C HIS A 323 23.16 6.62 -12.05
N ASP A 324 22.87 7.11 -10.86
CA ASP A 324 23.60 6.77 -9.64
C ASP A 324 23.08 5.48 -9.03
N ARG A 325 24.02 4.71 -8.52
CA ARG A 325 23.76 3.44 -7.83
C ARG A 325 24.47 3.48 -6.49
N GLY A 326 23.82 4.08 -5.51
CA GLY A 326 24.40 4.27 -4.19
C GLY A 326 23.34 4.24 -3.09
N GLU A 327 23.79 4.40 -1.86
CA GLU A 327 22.89 4.45 -0.71
C GLU A 327 23.02 5.75 0.10
N THR A 328 24.19 6.37 0.08
CA THR A 328 24.39 7.61 0.86
C THR A 328 23.76 8.82 0.16
N PRO A 329 23.41 9.87 0.89
CA PRO A 329 22.81 11.08 0.31
C PRO A 329 23.56 11.65 -0.89
N GLU A 330 24.90 11.61 -0.85
CA GLU A 330 25.77 12.11 -1.91
C GLU A 330 25.75 11.23 -3.18
N GLN A 331 25.34 9.98 -3.04
CA GLN A 331 25.27 9.00 -4.11
C GLN A 331 23.85 8.83 -4.67
N THR A 332 22.90 9.61 -4.18
CA THR A 332 21.48 9.50 -4.57
C THR A 332 21.00 10.80 -5.20
N THR A 333 20.88 10.85 -6.53
CA THR A 333 20.42 12.06 -7.23
C THR A 333 18.92 12.10 -7.42
N THR A 334 18.28 10.94 -7.60
CA THR A 334 16.84 10.84 -7.77
C THR A 334 16.15 10.46 -6.45
N LEU A 335 15.06 9.71 -6.49
CA LEU A 335 14.38 9.17 -5.32
C LEU A 335 14.82 7.72 -5.11
N HIS A 336 15.35 7.41 -3.94
CA HIS A 336 15.82 6.09 -3.52
C HIS A 336 15.01 5.59 -2.32
N SER A 337 13.70 5.40 -2.53
CA SER A 337 12.81 4.95 -1.45
C SER A 337 13.06 3.48 -1.10
N ILE A 338 12.92 3.17 0.20
CA ILE A 338 12.96 1.78 0.65
C ILE A 338 11.54 1.25 0.91
N MET A 339 10.78 1.81 1.80
CA MET A 339 9.44 1.35 2.19
C MET A 339 8.32 2.31 1.78
N PRO A 340 8.45 3.62 1.97
CA PRO A 340 7.38 4.54 1.67
C PRO A 340 7.04 4.54 0.18
N THR A 341 5.75 4.58 -0.10
CA THR A 341 5.25 4.71 -1.47
C THR A 341 5.38 6.15 -1.94
N PRO A 342 6.02 6.43 -3.09
CA PRO A 342 6.05 7.77 -3.68
C PRO A 342 4.69 8.14 -4.30
N TYR A 343 4.53 9.43 -4.60
CA TYR A 343 3.34 9.96 -5.25
C TYR A 343 3.72 10.85 -6.42
N ILE A 344 2.91 10.78 -7.47
CA ILE A 344 3.03 11.66 -8.62
C ILE A 344 1.86 12.63 -8.58
N LYS A 345 2.14 13.91 -8.72
CA LYS A 345 1.13 14.97 -8.73
C LYS A 345 1.61 16.14 -9.58
N ASP A 346 0.78 16.54 -10.55
CA ASP A 346 1.00 17.72 -11.38
C ASP A 346 2.38 17.76 -12.08
N GLY A 347 2.87 16.59 -12.55
CA GLY A 347 4.16 16.43 -13.24
C GLY A 347 5.38 16.39 -12.30
N TYR A 348 5.17 16.18 -11.00
CA TYR A 348 6.23 16.06 -10.00
C TYR A 348 6.07 14.78 -9.18
N ILE A 349 7.20 14.22 -8.75
CA ILE A 349 7.27 13.03 -7.91
C ILE A 349 7.70 13.45 -6.52
N TYR A 350 6.92 13.06 -5.50
CA TYR A 350 7.20 13.29 -4.09
C TYR A 350 7.42 11.98 -3.37
N GLY A 351 8.47 11.88 -2.55
CA GLY A 351 8.74 10.67 -1.77
C GLY A 351 9.88 10.83 -0.78
N ILE A 352 10.00 9.86 0.10
CA ILE A 352 11.09 9.79 1.08
C ILE A 352 12.23 8.97 0.49
N CYS A 353 13.42 9.54 0.52
CA CYS A 353 14.66 8.92 0.06
C CYS A 353 15.31 8.07 1.17
N SER A 354 16.42 7.44 0.83
CA SER A 354 17.12 6.41 1.62
C SER A 354 17.57 6.82 3.02
N TYR A 355 17.79 8.10 3.27
CA TYR A 355 18.23 8.65 4.56
C TYR A 355 17.23 9.66 5.14
N GLY A 356 15.98 9.59 4.69
CA GLY A 356 14.88 10.37 5.25
C GLY A 356 14.62 11.68 4.55
N GLU A 357 15.36 12.01 3.49
CA GLU A 357 15.10 13.20 2.71
C GLU A 357 13.74 13.09 2.01
N LEU A 358 12.82 13.99 2.29
CA LEU A 358 11.64 14.21 1.47
C LEU A 358 12.08 14.97 0.21
N ARG A 359 11.86 14.38 -0.94
CA ARG A 359 12.29 14.92 -2.24
C ARG A 359 11.12 15.24 -3.14
N CYS A 360 11.30 16.28 -3.95
CA CYS A 360 10.51 16.58 -5.12
C CYS A 360 11.39 16.42 -6.36
N LEU A 361 10.92 15.62 -7.32
CA LEU A 361 11.59 15.46 -8.61
C LEU A 361 10.66 15.91 -9.73
N LYS A 362 11.22 16.34 -10.85
CA LYS A 362 10.46 16.47 -12.09
C LYS A 362 10.12 15.08 -12.64
N GLU A 363 8.87 14.85 -12.97
CA GLU A 363 8.46 13.56 -13.53
C GLU A 363 9.12 13.29 -14.89
N GLU A 364 9.30 14.31 -15.72
CA GLU A 364 9.77 14.19 -17.10
C GLU A 364 11.18 13.59 -17.24
N ASN A 365 12.07 13.87 -16.28
CA ASN A 365 13.49 13.51 -16.38
C ASN A 365 14.14 13.05 -15.06
N GLY A 366 13.40 13.08 -13.94
CA GLY A 366 13.91 12.66 -12.63
C GLY A 366 14.79 13.68 -11.91
N ASP A 367 14.96 14.88 -12.46
CA ASP A 367 15.76 15.94 -11.83
C ASP A 367 15.18 16.35 -10.48
N ARG A 368 16.03 16.39 -9.46
CA ARG A 368 15.64 16.86 -8.13
C ARG A 368 15.40 18.36 -8.13
N VAL A 369 14.20 18.76 -7.73
CA VAL A 369 13.80 20.17 -7.58
C VAL A 369 14.23 20.69 -6.20
N TRP A 370 13.92 19.92 -5.15
CA TRP A 370 14.33 20.21 -3.78
C TRP A 370 14.37 18.93 -2.93
N GLU A 371 14.99 19.04 -1.76
CA GLU A 371 14.94 18.06 -0.68
C GLU A 371 14.83 18.76 0.68
N ASP A 372 14.19 18.07 1.64
CA ASP A 372 13.94 18.55 2.98
C ASP A 372 13.96 17.41 4.01
N LEU A 373 14.49 17.64 5.20
CA LEU A 373 14.61 16.65 6.28
C LEU A 373 13.60 16.83 7.41
N HIS A 374 12.83 17.92 7.43
CA HIS A 374 11.93 18.20 8.56
C HIS A 374 10.84 17.16 8.74
N ALA A 375 10.40 16.50 7.66
CA ALA A 375 9.38 15.45 7.74
C ALA A 375 9.82 14.23 8.56
N THR A 376 11.12 13.88 8.56
CA THR A 376 11.66 12.69 9.23
C THR A 376 12.63 13.03 10.35
N GLY A 377 13.21 14.22 10.33
CA GLY A 377 14.26 14.63 11.26
C GLY A 377 14.32 16.13 11.54
N LYS A 378 15.52 16.65 11.52
CA LYS A 378 15.84 18.08 11.61
C LYS A 378 16.88 18.41 10.55
N GLN A 379 16.72 19.55 9.91
CA GLN A 379 17.57 19.98 8.80
C GLN A 379 19.08 20.07 9.16
N ASP A 380 19.37 20.38 10.41
CA ASP A 380 20.71 20.60 10.96
C ASP A 380 21.33 19.34 11.62
N LYS A 381 20.65 18.20 11.56
CA LYS A 381 21.14 16.94 12.13
C LYS A 381 21.58 15.97 11.05
N PRO A 382 22.51 15.05 11.39
CA PRO A 382 22.84 13.96 10.49
C PRO A 382 21.59 13.20 10.05
N THR A 383 21.58 12.82 8.79
CA THR A 383 20.55 11.96 8.22
C THR A 383 20.60 10.56 8.84
N GLU A 384 19.45 9.92 8.94
CA GLU A 384 19.32 8.59 9.53
C GLU A 384 19.06 7.58 8.43
N ARG A 385 19.92 6.58 8.28
CA ARG A 385 19.71 5.50 7.31
C ARG A 385 18.35 4.85 7.51
N TRP A 386 17.59 4.72 6.43
CA TRP A 386 16.22 4.16 6.40
C TRP A 386 15.17 4.96 7.17
N ALA A 387 15.47 6.20 7.56
CA ALA A 387 14.45 7.07 8.12
C ALA A 387 13.32 7.28 7.11
N ASN A 388 12.10 7.24 7.59
CA ASN A 388 10.94 7.29 6.69
C ASN A 388 9.74 8.06 7.25
N ALA A 389 8.82 8.38 6.33
CA ALA A 389 7.49 8.83 6.63
C ALA A 389 6.53 8.30 5.55
N PHE A 390 5.35 7.87 5.97
CA PHE A 390 4.28 7.47 5.07
C PHE A 390 3.50 8.70 4.63
N LEU A 391 3.44 8.94 3.32
CA LEU A 391 2.76 10.08 2.73
C LEU A 391 1.31 9.71 2.40
N THR A 392 0.37 10.58 2.71
CA THR A 392 -1.05 10.40 2.38
C THR A 392 -1.61 11.72 1.88
N PRO A 393 -1.79 11.89 0.55
CA PRO A 393 -2.44 13.07 0.00
C PRO A 393 -3.89 13.21 0.46
N GLN A 394 -4.32 14.43 0.76
CA GLN A 394 -5.70 14.76 1.11
C GLN A 394 -6.06 16.15 0.56
N GLY A 395 -6.79 16.18 -0.54
CA GLY A 395 -7.10 17.45 -1.23
C GLY A 395 -5.82 18.22 -1.61
N ASN A 396 -5.66 19.43 -1.07
CA ASN A 396 -4.50 20.30 -1.33
C ASN A 396 -3.39 20.18 -0.29
N ARG A 397 -3.50 19.24 0.64
CA ARG A 397 -2.53 19.01 1.72
C ARG A 397 -2.16 17.55 1.82
N TRP A 398 -1.20 17.27 2.69
CA TRP A 398 -0.66 15.95 2.92
C TRP A 398 -0.65 15.65 4.40
N PHE A 399 -0.93 14.41 4.76
CA PHE A 399 -0.63 13.85 6.07
C PHE A 399 0.61 12.98 5.93
N LEU A 400 1.63 13.26 6.74
CA LEU A 400 2.86 12.49 6.79
C LEU A 400 2.95 11.87 8.17
N PHE A 401 3.05 10.54 8.23
CA PHE A 401 3.24 9.82 9.49
C PHE A 401 4.66 9.25 9.52
N ASN A 402 5.53 9.80 10.37
CA ASN A 402 6.93 9.46 10.37
C ASN A 402 7.28 8.34 11.38
N GLU A 403 8.48 7.80 11.27
CA GLU A 403 8.97 6.71 12.12
C GLU A 403 9.15 7.10 13.60
N LYS A 404 9.07 8.39 13.92
CA LYS A 404 9.10 8.90 15.30
C LYS A 404 7.72 8.97 15.94
N GLY A 405 6.69 8.59 15.17
CA GLY A 405 5.30 8.60 15.62
C GLY A 405 4.62 9.96 15.55
N ASP A 406 5.19 10.90 14.79
CA ASP A 406 4.57 12.20 14.55
C ASP A 406 3.64 12.13 13.33
N LEU A 407 2.47 12.70 13.45
CA LEU A 407 1.59 13.03 12.34
C LEU A 407 1.78 14.50 11.98
N ILE A 408 2.08 14.74 10.71
CA ILE A 408 2.37 16.07 10.19
C ILE A 408 1.31 16.42 9.15
N ILE A 409 0.77 17.63 9.23
CA ILE A 409 -0.03 18.25 8.16
C ILE A 409 0.89 19.19 7.39
N ALA A 410 1.00 18.99 6.07
CA ALA A 410 1.91 19.76 5.24
C ALA A 410 1.31 20.09 3.87
N LYS A 411 1.90 21.07 3.18
CA LYS A 411 1.76 21.27 1.74
C LYS A 411 3.05 20.86 1.06
N LEU A 412 2.92 20.12 -0.03
CA LEU A 412 4.03 19.79 -0.92
C LEU A 412 3.74 20.41 -2.29
N SER A 413 4.70 21.13 -2.81
CA SER A 413 4.65 21.78 -4.11
C SER A 413 6.04 21.80 -4.75
N PRO A 414 6.18 22.14 -6.03
CA PRO A 414 7.50 22.35 -6.64
C PRO A 414 8.32 23.47 -5.97
N GLN A 415 7.67 24.35 -5.20
CA GLN A 415 8.33 25.44 -4.48
C GLN A 415 8.94 25.01 -3.15
N GLY A 416 8.48 23.84 -2.60
CA GLY A 416 9.05 23.33 -1.35
C GLY A 416 8.05 22.57 -0.49
N TYR A 417 8.54 22.22 0.70
CA TYR A 417 7.80 21.66 1.82
C TYR A 417 7.38 22.79 2.77
N GLU A 418 6.10 22.85 3.10
CA GLU A 418 5.53 23.76 4.10
C GLU A 418 4.82 22.94 5.17
N GLU A 419 5.40 22.87 6.36
CA GLU A 419 4.74 22.25 7.50
C GLU A 419 3.68 23.19 8.06
N ILE A 420 2.43 22.71 8.11
CA ILE A 420 1.30 23.46 8.67
C ILE A 420 1.21 23.23 10.16
N ASP A 421 1.34 21.96 10.57
CA ASP A 421 1.26 21.56 11.98
C ASP A 421 1.79 20.14 12.20
N ARG A 422 2.12 19.81 13.46
CA ARG A 422 2.65 18.52 13.89
C ARG A 422 2.09 18.11 15.23
N ALA A 423 1.74 16.82 15.37
CA ALA A 423 1.37 16.21 16.64
C ALA A 423 2.07 14.87 16.83
N HIS A 424 2.63 14.65 18.00
CA HIS A 424 3.13 13.34 18.39
C HIS A 424 1.98 12.43 18.79
N LEU A 425 1.86 11.25 18.14
CA LEU A 425 0.74 10.31 18.37
C LEU A 425 1.16 9.10 19.21
N LEU A 426 2.32 8.52 18.91
CA LEU A 426 2.80 7.26 19.48
C LEU A 426 4.32 7.28 19.62
N ASP A 427 4.83 6.69 20.69
CA ASP A 427 6.26 6.45 20.82
C ASP A 427 6.71 5.30 19.90
N PRO A 428 7.87 5.41 19.24
CA PRO A 428 8.48 4.31 18.52
C PRO A 428 8.89 3.22 19.52
N THR A 429 8.72 1.96 19.15
CA THR A 429 8.97 0.82 20.04
C THR A 429 9.71 -0.34 19.38
N THR A 430 9.90 -0.30 18.08
CA THR A 430 10.64 -1.35 17.36
C THR A 430 12.14 -1.03 17.41
N PRO A 431 12.95 -1.84 18.11
CA PRO A 431 14.38 -1.60 18.17
C PRO A 431 15.07 -1.72 16.80
N LEU A 432 15.95 -0.79 16.50
CA LEU A 432 16.80 -0.77 15.33
C LEU A 432 18.27 -0.60 15.78
N GLU A 433 19.19 -0.68 14.83
CA GLU A 433 20.62 -0.46 15.09
C GLU A 433 20.89 0.87 15.83
N LYS A 434 21.99 0.92 16.56
CA LYS A 434 22.48 2.13 17.25
C LYS A 434 21.52 2.70 18.30
N ASN A 435 20.75 1.85 18.98
CA ASN A 435 19.78 2.26 20.02
C ASN A 435 18.72 3.24 19.50
N ARG A 436 18.32 3.12 18.25
CA ARG A 436 17.21 3.85 17.66
C ARG A 436 15.98 2.97 17.67
N ASP A 437 14.90 3.43 18.26
CA ASP A 437 13.58 2.83 18.12
C ASP A 437 12.85 3.50 16.96
N VAL A 438 12.10 2.70 16.18
CA VAL A 438 11.36 3.16 15.01
C VAL A 438 9.90 2.70 15.04
N LEU A 439 9.07 3.41 14.30
CA LEU A 439 7.70 3.04 14.00
C LEU A 439 7.56 2.89 12.48
N TRP A 440 7.65 1.66 12.00
CA TRP A 440 7.61 1.34 10.56
C TRP A 440 6.29 0.76 10.08
N SER A 441 5.25 0.87 10.90
CA SER A 441 3.89 0.50 10.51
C SER A 441 3.17 1.68 9.88
N HIS A 442 2.65 1.49 8.66
CA HIS A 442 1.85 2.51 8.00
C HIS A 442 0.46 2.62 8.67
N PRO A 443 -0.10 3.84 8.75
CA PRO A 443 -1.42 4.05 9.31
C PRO A 443 -2.54 3.74 8.29
N ALA A 444 -3.77 3.63 8.79
CA ALA A 444 -4.99 3.71 7.98
C ALA A 444 -5.75 5.00 8.28
N TYR A 445 -6.47 5.49 7.27
CA TYR A 445 -7.29 6.70 7.36
C TYR A 445 -8.73 6.41 6.97
N ALA A 446 -9.63 6.38 7.95
CA ALA A 446 -11.02 6.07 7.72
C ALA A 446 -11.92 6.79 8.75
N ASN A 447 -13.12 7.15 8.34
CA ASN A 447 -14.14 7.72 9.20
C ASN A 447 -13.64 8.94 10.00
N LYS A 448 -12.88 9.82 9.32
CA LYS A 448 -12.22 11.01 9.87
C LYS A 448 -11.29 10.69 11.04
N CYS A 449 -10.68 9.52 11.03
CA CYS A 449 -9.73 9.05 12.03
C CYS A 449 -8.44 8.58 11.36
N ILE A 450 -7.36 8.62 12.11
CA ILE A 450 -6.14 7.86 11.85
C ILE A 450 -6.06 6.70 12.83
N TYR A 451 -5.72 5.53 12.30
CA TYR A 451 -5.44 4.31 13.06
C TYR A 451 -3.97 4.01 12.91
N ALA A 452 -3.21 4.19 13.98
CA ALA A 452 -1.76 3.98 14.00
C ALA A 452 -1.38 3.01 15.10
N ARG A 453 -0.30 2.25 14.88
CA ARG A 453 0.18 1.29 15.86
C ARG A 453 1.68 1.42 16.11
N ASN A 454 2.11 0.98 17.28
CA ASN A 454 3.46 0.53 17.58
C ASN A 454 3.45 -0.96 18.01
N ASP A 455 4.49 -1.47 18.67
CA ASP A 455 4.56 -2.87 19.13
C ASP A 455 3.84 -3.12 20.47
N LYS A 456 3.08 -2.15 20.97
CA LYS A 456 2.34 -2.25 22.24
C LYS A 456 0.86 -1.99 22.06
N GLU A 457 0.50 -1.10 21.15
CA GLU A 457 -0.87 -0.64 21.01
C GLU A 457 -1.22 -0.21 19.58
N LEU A 458 -2.49 -0.40 19.24
CA LEU A 458 -3.17 0.23 18.11
C LEU A 458 -4.07 1.34 18.68
N VAL A 459 -3.97 2.53 18.16
CA VAL A 459 -4.72 3.69 18.66
C VAL A 459 -5.53 4.34 17.55
N CYS A 460 -6.77 4.69 17.85
CA CYS A 460 -7.63 5.49 16.99
C CYS A 460 -7.64 6.94 17.47
N PHE A 461 -7.22 7.86 16.63
CA PHE A 461 -7.29 9.29 16.88
C PHE A 461 -8.30 9.95 15.95
N SER A 462 -9.15 10.82 16.51
CA SER A 462 -10.09 11.61 15.71
C SER A 462 -9.38 12.79 15.02
N LEU A 463 -9.57 12.90 13.72
CA LEU A 463 -9.14 14.03 12.90
C LEU A 463 -10.33 14.82 12.35
N ALA A 464 -11.55 14.56 12.87
CA ALA A 464 -12.74 15.32 12.51
C ALA A 464 -12.60 16.78 12.94
N ALA A 465 -12.90 17.72 12.05
CA ALA A 465 -13.14 19.10 12.44
C ALA A 465 -14.41 19.18 13.32
N GLU A 466 -14.37 20.04 14.34
CA GLU A 466 -15.53 20.31 15.21
C GLU A 466 -16.64 21.05 14.48
#